data_d6d2fd7512d8a5035b201c17688cf50d
#
_entry.id   d6d2fd7512d8a5035b201c17688cf50d
#
_cell.length_a   1.000
_cell.length_b   1.000
_cell.length_c   1.000
_cell.angle_alpha   90.00
_cell.angle_beta   90.00
_cell.angle_gamma   90.00
#
_symmetry.space_group_name_H-M   'P 1'
#
loop_
_entity.id
_entity.type
_entity.pdbx_description
1 polymer ?
#
loop_
_entity_poly.entity_id
_entity_poly.type
_entity_poly.pdbx_seq_one_letter_code
_entity_poly.pdbx_strand_id
1 'polypeptide(L)'
;MNAQEKAIEFIKPGVTWEQVHEITVEEISKGLVALNLVPNDINRVINEELYKDFFMHKTGHWLGLDVHDVGEYENILFEPGMVITVEPGIYINLINKKIPKKWRGIGVRIEDDVLITKNGNEVITKNLVKKRNEVELMCSVSDV
;
A
#
# COMPACT_ATOMS: atom_id res chain seq x y z
N MET A 1 -1.29 -4.41 5.65
CA MET A 1 -0.23 -5.45 5.72
C MET A 1 -0.18 -6.27 4.43
N ASN A 2 -1.08 -7.22 4.17
CA ASN A 2 -0.96 -8.14 3.00
C ASN A 2 -0.67 -7.42 1.67
N ALA A 3 -1.37 -6.33 1.35
CA ALA A 3 -1.13 -5.59 0.11
C ALA A 3 0.29 -5.00 0.02
N GLN A 4 0.80 -4.47 1.13
CA GLN A 4 2.17 -3.95 1.20
C GLN A 4 3.20 -5.07 1.08
N GLU A 5 3.05 -6.15 1.85
CA GLU A 5 3.94 -7.30 1.82
C GLU A 5 4.02 -7.91 0.42
N LYS A 6 2.87 -8.10 -0.25
CA LYS A 6 2.79 -8.60 -1.63
C LYS A 6 3.46 -7.68 -2.64
N ALA A 7 3.25 -6.36 -2.50
CA ALA A 7 3.90 -5.37 -3.35
C ALA A 7 5.43 -5.44 -3.19
N ILE A 8 5.93 -5.48 -1.95
CA ILE A 8 7.37 -5.57 -1.66
C ILE A 8 7.96 -6.89 -2.18
N GLU A 9 7.30 -8.03 -1.96
CA GLU A 9 7.74 -9.34 -2.48
C GLU A 9 7.90 -9.35 -4.01
N PHE A 10 7.07 -8.59 -4.72
CA PHE A 10 7.09 -8.53 -6.18
C PHE A 10 8.19 -7.61 -6.73
N ILE A 11 8.60 -6.58 -5.97
CA ILE A 11 9.56 -5.56 -6.40
C ILE A 11 10.95 -6.17 -6.63
N LYS A 12 11.47 -5.97 -7.84
CA LYS A 12 12.82 -6.38 -8.27
C LYS A 12 13.21 -5.62 -9.55
N PRO A 13 14.47 -5.68 -10.01
CA PRO A 13 14.84 -5.13 -11.30
C PRO A 13 13.97 -5.64 -12.44
N GLY A 14 13.57 -4.75 -13.35
CA GLY A 14 12.74 -5.05 -14.51
C GLY A 14 11.21 -5.01 -14.27
N VAL A 15 10.79 -4.74 -13.04
CA VAL A 15 9.37 -4.47 -12.70
C VAL A 15 9.04 -3.01 -12.93
N THR A 16 7.78 -2.68 -13.24
CA THR A 16 7.28 -1.31 -13.38
C THR A 16 6.42 -0.86 -12.23
N TRP A 17 6.19 0.46 -12.13
CA TRP A 17 5.25 1.06 -11.18
C TRP A 17 3.82 0.52 -11.34
N GLU A 18 3.39 0.36 -12.58
CA GLU A 18 2.06 -0.14 -12.91
C GLU A 18 1.86 -1.54 -12.37
N GLN A 19 2.82 -2.43 -12.60
CA GLN A 19 2.76 -3.83 -12.13
C GLN A 19 2.69 -3.92 -10.60
N VAL A 20 3.47 -3.09 -9.89
CA VAL A 20 3.41 -3.02 -8.41
C VAL A 20 2.05 -2.50 -7.95
N HIS A 21 1.51 -1.50 -8.65
CA HIS A 21 0.20 -0.94 -8.33
C HIS A 21 -0.93 -1.94 -8.57
N GLU A 22 -0.89 -2.69 -9.68
CA GLU A 22 -1.88 -3.72 -10.00
C GLU A 22 -1.97 -4.79 -8.90
N ILE A 23 -0.83 -5.31 -8.42
CA ILE A 23 -0.78 -6.27 -7.31
C ILE A 23 -1.38 -5.67 -6.04
N THR A 24 -1.04 -4.42 -5.75
CA THR A 24 -1.58 -3.70 -4.59
C THR A 24 -3.09 -3.54 -4.68
N VAL A 25 -3.60 -3.14 -5.83
CA VAL A 25 -5.05 -2.98 -6.10
C VAL A 25 -5.78 -4.30 -5.97
N GLU A 26 -5.21 -5.40 -6.49
CA GLU A 26 -5.80 -6.74 -6.37
C GLU A 26 -5.94 -7.15 -4.91
N GLU A 27 -4.89 -7.01 -4.10
CA GLU A 27 -4.93 -7.40 -2.68
C GLU A 27 -5.85 -6.50 -1.85
N ILE A 28 -5.88 -5.19 -2.12
CA ILE A 28 -6.84 -4.27 -1.49
C ILE A 28 -8.27 -4.65 -1.86
N SER A 29 -8.54 -4.92 -3.16
CA SER A 29 -9.87 -5.31 -3.63
C SER A 29 -10.36 -6.59 -2.96
N LYS A 30 -9.50 -7.61 -2.80
CA LYS A 30 -9.81 -8.83 -2.04
C LYS A 30 -10.22 -8.50 -0.59
N GLY A 31 -9.46 -7.61 0.05
CA GLY A 31 -9.76 -7.17 1.41
C GLY A 31 -11.09 -6.43 1.52
N LEU A 32 -11.39 -5.52 0.59
CA LEU A 32 -12.65 -4.77 0.55
C LEU A 32 -13.86 -5.69 0.33
N VAL A 33 -13.72 -6.69 -0.55
CA VAL A 33 -14.74 -7.73 -0.76
C VAL A 33 -14.96 -8.54 0.52
N ALA A 34 -13.90 -9.01 1.18
CA ALA A 34 -13.99 -9.79 2.41
C ALA A 34 -14.68 -9.02 3.56
N LEU A 35 -14.53 -7.68 3.58
CA LEU A 35 -15.18 -6.79 4.53
C LEU A 35 -16.62 -6.39 4.13
N ASN A 36 -17.11 -6.84 2.97
CA ASN A 36 -18.39 -6.45 2.37
C ASN A 36 -18.54 -4.92 2.20
N LEU A 37 -17.45 -4.25 1.84
CA LEU A 37 -17.44 -2.81 1.57
C LEU A 37 -17.69 -2.49 0.10
N VAL A 38 -17.49 -3.46 -0.79
CA VAL A 38 -17.71 -3.42 -2.24
C VAL A 38 -18.48 -4.68 -2.68
N PRO A 39 -18.99 -4.74 -3.93
CA PRO A 39 -19.63 -5.94 -4.46
C PRO A 39 -18.73 -7.18 -4.38
N ASN A 40 -19.33 -8.36 -4.19
CA ASN A 40 -18.59 -9.63 -4.11
C ASN A 40 -18.20 -10.14 -5.52
N ASP A 41 -17.45 -9.29 -6.24
CA ASP A 41 -16.89 -9.57 -7.56
C ASP A 41 -15.61 -8.76 -7.73
N ILE A 42 -14.47 -9.41 -7.54
CA ILE A 42 -13.15 -8.76 -7.57
C ILE A 42 -12.87 -8.15 -8.96
N ASN A 43 -13.22 -8.85 -10.03
CA ASN A 43 -12.99 -8.35 -11.39
C ASN A 43 -13.79 -7.07 -11.64
N ARG A 44 -15.03 -7.05 -11.18
CA ARG A 44 -15.86 -5.85 -11.24
C ARG A 44 -15.28 -4.71 -10.43
N VAL A 45 -14.83 -4.98 -9.20
CA VAL A 45 -14.22 -3.97 -8.32
C VAL A 45 -13.00 -3.34 -8.96
N ILE A 46 -12.17 -4.14 -9.65
CA ILE A 46 -10.97 -3.64 -10.34
C ILE A 46 -11.34 -2.90 -11.64
N ASN A 47 -12.15 -3.53 -12.51
CA ASN A 47 -12.47 -2.98 -13.83
C ASN A 47 -13.30 -1.69 -13.77
N GLU A 48 -14.21 -1.58 -12.80
CA GLU A 48 -15.02 -0.37 -12.55
C GLU A 48 -14.32 0.58 -11.56
N GLU A 49 -13.08 0.29 -11.15
CA GLU A 49 -12.25 1.08 -10.23
C GLU A 49 -12.94 1.39 -8.87
N LEU A 50 -13.85 0.53 -8.41
CA LEU A 50 -14.62 0.75 -7.17
C LEU A 50 -13.71 0.80 -5.93
N TYR A 51 -12.50 0.23 -6.00
CA TYR A 51 -11.50 0.32 -4.95
C TYR A 51 -11.05 1.77 -4.69
N LYS A 52 -11.15 2.67 -5.68
CA LYS A 52 -10.71 4.07 -5.57
C LYS A 52 -11.50 4.88 -4.53
N ASP A 53 -12.71 4.45 -4.17
CA ASP A 53 -13.46 5.04 -3.06
C ASP A 53 -12.76 4.83 -1.69
N PHE A 54 -11.79 3.91 -1.64
CA PHE A 54 -11.06 3.52 -0.42
C PHE A 54 -9.54 3.67 -0.56
N PHE A 55 -9.00 3.47 -1.74
CA PHE A 55 -7.58 3.57 -2.08
C PHE A 55 -7.44 4.41 -3.36
N MET A 56 -7.26 5.71 -3.19
CA MET A 56 -7.34 6.69 -4.27
C MET A 56 -5.97 7.19 -4.76
N HIS A 57 -4.87 6.75 -4.17
CA HIS A 57 -3.52 7.16 -4.54
C HIS A 57 -2.69 6.00 -5.10
N LYS A 58 -1.52 6.28 -5.63
CA LYS A 58 -0.57 5.27 -6.11
C LYS A 58 0.04 4.48 -4.94
N THR A 59 0.67 3.36 -5.25
CA THR A 59 1.29 2.47 -4.24
C THR A 59 2.52 3.07 -3.60
N GLY A 60 3.19 4.01 -4.26
CA GLY A 60 4.40 4.66 -3.76
C GLY A 60 4.90 5.75 -4.70
N HIS A 61 6.07 6.28 -4.37
CA HIS A 61 6.75 7.33 -5.11
C HIS A 61 8.28 7.16 -5.03
N TRP A 62 9.00 7.93 -5.84
CA TRP A 62 10.45 8.04 -5.75
C TRP A 62 10.86 8.71 -4.43
N LEU A 63 11.90 8.20 -3.83
CA LEU A 63 12.53 8.74 -2.62
C LEU A 63 14.01 8.99 -2.89
N GLY A 64 14.48 10.22 -2.65
CA GLY A 64 15.85 10.61 -2.88
C GLY A 64 16.26 11.79 -2.01
N LEU A 65 16.74 12.88 -2.61
CA LEU A 65 17.06 14.11 -1.88
C LEU A 65 15.80 14.75 -1.30
N ASP A 66 14.70 14.65 -2.02
CA ASP A 66 13.38 15.04 -1.56
C ASP A 66 12.54 13.80 -1.19
N VAL A 67 11.60 13.96 -0.25
CA VAL A 67 10.66 12.89 0.14
C VAL A 67 9.83 12.43 -1.06
N HIS A 68 9.29 13.38 -1.82
CA HIS A 68 8.68 13.16 -3.12
C HIS A 68 9.69 13.60 -4.18
N ASP A 69 10.60 12.73 -4.52
CA ASP A 69 11.69 13.09 -5.43
C ASP A 69 11.24 13.08 -6.89
N VAL A 70 12.01 13.77 -7.73
CA VAL A 70 11.77 13.82 -9.17
C VAL A 70 12.01 12.47 -9.80
N GLY A 71 11.24 12.13 -10.82
CA GLY A 71 11.40 10.90 -11.59
C GLY A 71 10.24 10.64 -12.53
N GLU A 72 10.49 9.83 -13.53
CA GLU A 72 9.45 9.34 -14.42
C GLU A 72 8.77 8.12 -13.79
N TYR A 73 7.48 7.96 -14.04
CA TYR A 73 6.68 6.85 -13.53
C TYR A 73 6.22 5.91 -14.64
N GLU A 74 5.99 6.45 -15.84
CA GLU A 74 5.44 5.68 -16.95
C GLU A 74 6.55 4.95 -17.72
N ASN A 75 6.33 3.66 -17.97
CA ASN A 75 7.24 2.81 -18.76
C ASN A 75 8.67 2.68 -18.19
N ILE A 76 8.88 3.02 -16.92
CA ILE A 76 10.17 2.88 -16.26
C ILE A 76 10.27 1.48 -15.64
N LEU A 77 11.35 0.78 -16.00
CA LEU A 77 11.74 -0.46 -15.34
C LEU A 77 12.60 -0.13 -14.12
N PHE A 78 12.29 -0.73 -12.98
CA PHE A 78 13.13 -0.58 -11.81
C PHE A 78 14.53 -1.13 -12.06
N GLU A 79 15.55 -0.38 -11.62
CA GLU A 79 16.96 -0.72 -11.72
C GLU A 79 17.61 -0.72 -10.33
N PRO A 80 18.71 -1.50 -10.15
CA PRO A 80 19.44 -1.49 -8.90
C PRO A 80 19.94 -0.09 -8.52
N GLY A 81 19.75 0.29 -7.27
CA GLY A 81 20.09 1.61 -6.74
C GLY A 81 18.90 2.57 -6.64
N MET A 82 17.79 2.29 -7.28
CA MET A 82 16.56 3.06 -7.12
C MET A 82 15.99 2.86 -5.72
N VAL A 83 15.45 3.93 -5.12
CA VAL A 83 14.75 3.89 -3.83
C VAL A 83 13.34 4.40 -4.04
N ILE A 84 12.38 3.66 -3.50
CA ILE A 84 10.94 3.94 -3.63
C ILE A 84 10.23 3.74 -2.30
N THR A 85 9.09 4.39 -2.11
CA THR A 85 8.15 4.04 -1.03
C THR A 85 7.18 2.95 -1.48
N VAL A 86 6.69 2.15 -0.54
CA VAL A 86 5.56 1.21 -0.71
C VAL A 86 4.58 1.46 0.42
N GLU A 87 3.49 2.16 0.12
CA GLU A 87 2.62 2.80 1.11
C GLU A 87 1.12 2.61 0.85
N PRO A 88 0.63 1.40 0.59
CA PRO A 88 -0.80 1.21 0.41
C PRO A 88 -1.60 1.64 1.63
N GLY A 89 -2.76 2.26 1.38
CA GLY A 89 -3.64 2.71 2.43
C GLY A 89 -5.11 2.45 2.12
N ILE A 90 -5.92 2.35 3.17
CA ILE A 90 -7.39 2.27 3.06
C ILE A 90 -7.97 3.43 3.87
N TYR A 91 -8.86 4.19 3.24
CA TYR A 91 -9.49 5.37 3.84
C TYR A 91 -11.00 5.29 3.66
N ILE A 92 -11.74 5.29 4.76
CA ILE A 92 -13.19 5.18 4.73
C ILE A 92 -13.80 6.52 5.15
N ASN A 93 -14.38 7.20 4.18
CA ASN A 93 -14.94 8.53 4.40
C ASN A 93 -16.01 8.52 5.49
N LEU A 94 -15.87 9.43 6.47
CA LEU A 94 -16.77 9.57 7.62
C LEU A 94 -18.22 9.82 7.21
N ILE A 95 -18.44 10.59 6.13
CA ILE A 95 -19.79 10.97 5.67
C ILE A 95 -20.42 9.98 4.69
N ASN A 96 -19.70 8.93 4.28
CA ASN A 96 -20.25 7.92 3.36
C ASN A 96 -21.32 7.06 4.03
N LYS A 97 -22.59 7.41 3.81
CA LYS A 97 -23.74 6.70 4.39
C LYS A 97 -23.97 5.29 3.82
N LYS A 98 -23.37 4.95 2.68
CA LYS A 98 -23.46 3.61 2.09
C LYS A 98 -22.64 2.58 2.88
N ILE A 99 -21.63 3.04 3.62
CA ILE A 99 -20.77 2.18 4.43
C ILE A 99 -21.30 2.05 5.85
N PRO A 100 -21.28 0.85 6.47
CA PRO A 100 -21.67 0.67 7.87
C PRO A 100 -20.93 1.64 8.81
N LYS A 101 -21.65 2.23 9.77
CA LYS A 101 -21.13 3.28 10.67
C LYS A 101 -19.82 2.87 11.37
N LYS A 102 -19.67 1.59 11.72
CA LYS A 102 -18.50 1.04 12.42
C LYS A 102 -17.18 1.19 11.63
N TRP A 103 -17.24 1.37 10.31
CA TRP A 103 -16.05 1.51 9.46
C TRP A 103 -15.73 2.96 9.10
N ARG A 104 -16.69 3.89 9.25
CA ARG A 104 -16.55 5.28 8.79
C ARG A 104 -15.50 6.03 9.59
N GLY A 105 -14.69 6.83 8.92
CA GLY A 105 -13.63 7.63 9.52
C GLY A 105 -12.36 6.84 9.83
N ILE A 106 -12.30 5.56 9.48
CA ILE A 106 -11.07 4.76 9.61
C ILE A 106 -10.17 5.05 8.41
N GLY A 107 -8.90 5.39 8.71
CA GLY A 107 -7.84 5.50 7.73
C GLY A 107 -6.59 4.78 8.25
N VAL A 108 -6.00 3.93 7.41
CA VAL A 108 -4.76 3.20 7.73
C VAL A 108 -3.85 3.21 6.52
N ARG A 109 -2.62 3.66 6.70
CA ARG A 109 -1.51 3.53 5.75
C ARG A 109 -0.37 2.81 6.45
N ILE A 110 0.30 1.91 5.74
CA ILE A 110 1.51 1.24 6.21
C ILE A 110 2.55 1.46 5.12
N GLU A 111 3.70 1.98 5.50
CA GLU A 111 4.72 2.44 4.57
C GLU A 111 6.08 1.84 4.89
N ASP A 112 6.81 1.47 3.87
CA ASP A 112 8.22 1.13 3.91
C ASP A 112 8.98 1.79 2.76
N ASP A 113 10.25 2.13 3.04
CA ASP A 113 11.22 2.52 2.04
C ASP A 113 11.94 1.28 1.53
N VAL A 114 12.02 1.15 0.21
CA VAL A 114 12.53 -0.04 -0.45
C VAL A 114 13.63 0.33 -1.44
N LEU A 115 14.83 -0.22 -1.20
CA LEU A 115 15.97 -0.15 -2.12
C LEU A 115 15.88 -1.31 -3.12
N ILE A 116 15.94 -1.00 -4.41
CA ILE A 116 16.07 -2.00 -5.46
C ILE A 116 17.52 -2.49 -5.48
N THR A 117 17.72 -3.79 -5.29
CA THR A 117 19.05 -4.43 -5.33
C THR A 117 19.26 -5.18 -6.65
N LYS A 118 20.46 -5.70 -6.88
CA LYS A 118 20.75 -6.48 -8.10
C LYS A 118 19.89 -7.72 -8.28
N ASN A 119 19.44 -8.34 -7.18
CA ASN A 119 18.74 -9.63 -7.20
C ASN A 119 17.30 -9.57 -6.62
N GLY A 120 16.80 -8.38 -6.33
CA GLY A 120 15.48 -8.18 -5.70
C GLY A 120 15.37 -6.83 -5.04
N ASN A 121 15.04 -6.79 -3.76
CA ASN A 121 14.92 -5.55 -3.00
C ASN A 121 15.42 -5.71 -1.55
N GLU A 122 15.60 -4.59 -0.88
CA GLU A 122 15.85 -4.51 0.56
C GLU A 122 14.92 -3.45 1.17
N VAL A 123 14.18 -3.82 2.21
CA VAL A 123 13.37 -2.89 3.00
C VAL A 123 14.28 -2.14 3.96
N ILE A 124 14.50 -0.84 3.72
CA ILE A 124 15.38 0.00 4.53
C ILE A 124 14.78 0.21 5.93
N THR A 125 13.48 0.39 6.00
CA THR A 125 12.70 0.67 7.22
C THR A 125 12.22 -0.59 7.96
N LYS A 126 12.80 -1.75 7.68
CA LYS A 126 12.39 -3.06 8.24
C LYS A 126 12.31 -3.11 9.77
N ASN A 127 13.08 -2.26 10.46
CA ASN A 127 13.13 -2.22 11.93
C ASN A 127 12.00 -1.39 12.55
N LEU A 128 11.20 -0.68 11.75
CA LEU A 128 10.04 0.06 12.27
C LEU A 128 8.91 -0.92 12.58
N VAL A 129 8.34 -0.77 13.77
CA VAL A 129 7.19 -1.56 14.20
C VAL A 129 5.96 -1.15 13.41
N LYS A 130 5.32 -2.12 12.76
CA LYS A 130 4.13 -1.90 11.92
C LYS A 130 3.10 -3.03 12.01
N LYS A 131 3.47 -4.19 12.54
CA LYS A 131 2.51 -5.27 12.74
C LYS A 131 1.55 -4.92 13.87
N ARG A 132 0.26 -5.20 13.65
CA ARG A 132 -0.82 -4.80 14.56
C ARG A 132 -0.53 -5.13 16.03
N ASN A 133 -0.18 -6.37 16.33
CA ASN A 133 0.10 -6.82 17.70
C ASN A 133 1.31 -6.12 18.32
N GLU A 134 2.32 -5.80 17.55
CA GLU A 134 3.52 -5.09 18.00
C GLU A 134 3.21 -3.61 18.28
N VAL A 135 2.41 -2.97 17.42
CA VAL A 135 1.94 -1.58 17.63
C VAL A 135 1.04 -1.51 18.87
N GLU A 136 0.08 -2.45 19.02
CA GLU A 136 -0.79 -2.52 20.20
C GLU A 136 0.04 -2.69 21.48
N LEU A 137 1.08 -3.54 21.45
CA LEU A 137 1.97 -3.75 22.60
C LEU A 137 2.73 -2.46 22.94
N MET A 138 3.29 -1.76 21.95
CA MET A 138 4.00 -0.50 22.18
C MET A 138 3.09 0.59 22.73
N CYS A 139 1.86 0.68 22.27
CA CYS A 139 0.89 1.66 22.77
C CYS A 139 0.40 1.33 24.19
N SER A 140 0.40 0.06 24.59
CA SER A 140 -0.03 -0.35 25.92
C SER A 140 1.03 -0.16 27.04
N VAL A 141 2.29 0.07 26.66
CA VAL A 141 3.40 0.31 27.62
C VAL A 141 3.49 1.78 28.08
N SER A 142 2.61 2.65 27.61
CA SER A 142 2.65 4.10 27.84
C SER A 142 1.95 4.58 29.13
N ASP A 143 1.57 3.69 30.05
CA ASP A 143 1.03 4.03 31.37
C ASP A 143 2.14 3.96 32.43
N VAL A 144 3.18 4.83 32.30
CA VAL A 144 4.15 5.10 33.37
C VAL A 144 4.28 6.61 33.57
#